data_9a1da16ee2c1eb9fc6b005e03d8872eb
#
_entry.id   9a1da16ee2c1eb9fc6b005e03d8872eb
#
_cell.length_a   1.000
_cell.length_b   1.000
_cell.length_c   1.000
_cell.angle_alpha   90.00
_cell.angle_beta   90.00
_cell.angle_gamma   90.00
#
_symmetry.space_group_name_H-M   'P 1'
#
loop_
_entity.id
_entity.type
_entity.pdbx_description
1 polymer ?
#
loop_
_entity_poly.entity_id
_entity_poly.type
_entity_poly.pdbx_seq_one_letter_code
_entity_poly.pdbx_strand_id
1 'polypeptide(L)'
;MHKIALVTGAYQGIGLATSEMLMEQGFHVIMADIQSCGALANDFRHKGYMASHVKIDLAMSSMFPAIANKIHEEFGHLDVLVNNASILTDFGKHPSLIDEDTYRRVIEVNQIGPFLLTRALTPLLKKSSSARVVNVSSQAAQLSQLSDMHSPWRDDICAAYQSSKIGVNANTVLFAKELEPFGIKVNSYCPGWVDSGMNLEELPEYGESVKLKTPREGADTAIWLATLAEDGPTAGFFTEREAISW
;
A
#
# COMPACT_ATOMS: atom_id res chain seq x y z
N MET A 1 19.51 14.29 9.63
CA MET A 1 18.24 13.70 10.12
C MET A 1 17.96 12.45 9.33
N HIS A 2 17.41 11.41 9.97
CA HIS A 2 16.98 10.21 9.23
C HIS A 2 15.68 10.51 8.49
N LYS A 3 15.48 9.87 7.34
CA LYS A 3 14.19 9.90 6.64
C LYS A 3 13.16 9.07 7.41
N ILE A 4 11.93 9.53 7.46
CA ILE A 4 10.83 8.91 8.21
C ILE A 4 9.85 8.27 7.24
N ALA A 5 9.56 6.99 7.44
CA ALA A 5 8.60 6.25 6.63
C ALA A 5 7.47 5.69 7.49
N LEU A 6 6.24 5.74 7.01
CA LEU A 6 5.10 5.02 7.58
C LEU A 6 4.65 3.95 6.58
N VAL A 7 4.55 2.70 7.06
CA VAL A 7 4.08 1.55 6.26
C VAL A 7 2.85 0.96 6.92
N THR A 8 1.73 0.91 6.19
CA THR A 8 0.51 0.25 6.67
C THR A 8 0.49 -1.24 6.31
N GLY A 9 -0.15 -2.07 7.15
CA GLY A 9 -0.12 -3.53 6.97
C GLY A 9 1.28 -4.11 7.25
N ALA A 10 2.00 -3.52 8.21
CA ALA A 10 3.41 -3.81 8.47
C ALA A 10 3.65 -5.03 9.37
N TYR A 11 2.59 -5.72 9.81
CA TYR A 11 2.71 -6.87 10.69
C TYR A 11 3.26 -8.11 9.98
N GLN A 12 2.94 -8.30 8.71
CA GLN A 12 3.34 -9.48 7.93
C GLN A 12 3.49 -9.18 6.43
N GLY A 13 3.91 -10.17 5.66
CA GLY A 13 3.91 -10.17 4.20
C GLY A 13 4.69 -9.00 3.59
N ILE A 14 4.14 -8.38 2.55
CA ILE A 14 4.77 -7.30 1.78
C ILE A 14 5.05 -6.08 2.68
N GLY A 15 4.12 -5.72 3.58
CA GLY A 15 4.30 -4.57 4.47
C GLY A 15 5.46 -4.74 5.45
N LEU A 16 5.62 -5.94 6.02
CA LEU A 16 6.76 -6.26 6.87
C LEU A 16 8.08 -6.23 6.08
N ALA A 17 8.12 -6.85 4.90
CA ALA A 17 9.28 -6.84 4.02
C ALA A 17 9.66 -5.40 3.58
N THR A 18 8.66 -4.59 3.21
CA THR A 18 8.86 -3.17 2.87
C THR A 18 9.45 -2.40 4.06
N SER A 19 8.93 -2.64 5.27
CA SER A 19 9.44 -2.00 6.49
C SER A 19 10.91 -2.36 6.73
N GLU A 20 11.26 -3.65 6.66
CA GLU A 20 12.63 -4.12 6.82
C GLU A 20 13.58 -3.52 5.78
N MET A 21 13.20 -3.57 4.49
CA MET A 21 14.02 -3.04 3.40
C MET A 21 14.22 -1.51 3.47
N LEU A 22 13.25 -0.75 3.96
CA LEU A 22 13.41 0.69 4.24
C LEU A 22 14.35 0.93 5.43
N MET A 23 14.26 0.12 6.50
CA MET A 23 15.21 0.19 7.63
C MET A 23 16.65 -0.11 7.20
N GLU A 24 16.85 -1.11 6.32
CA GLU A 24 18.16 -1.42 5.71
C GLU A 24 18.75 -0.23 4.94
N GLN A 25 17.91 0.65 4.40
CA GLN A 25 18.31 1.90 3.74
C GLN A 25 18.44 3.10 4.69
N GLY A 26 18.36 2.87 6.00
CA GLY A 26 18.58 3.91 7.02
C GLY A 26 17.36 4.77 7.35
N PHE A 27 16.14 4.37 6.92
CA PHE A 27 14.93 5.04 7.34
C PHE A 27 14.57 4.70 8.79
N HIS A 28 13.97 5.67 9.50
CA HIS A 28 13.17 5.33 10.66
C HIS A 28 11.78 4.91 10.18
N VAL A 29 11.39 3.67 10.44
CA VAL A 29 10.11 3.13 9.97
C VAL A 29 9.09 3.06 11.10
N ILE A 30 7.93 3.69 10.85
CA ILE A 30 6.74 3.60 11.70
C ILE A 30 5.89 2.46 11.15
N MET A 31 5.92 1.31 11.82
CA MET A 31 5.15 0.11 11.45
C MET A 31 3.70 0.28 11.91
N ALA A 32 2.77 0.42 10.97
CA ALA A 32 1.36 0.67 11.23
C ALA A 32 0.51 -0.54 10.84
N ASP A 33 -0.27 -1.08 11.77
CA ASP A 33 -1.13 -2.24 11.51
C ASP A 33 -2.31 -2.27 12.49
N ILE A 34 -3.37 -3.01 12.13
CA ILE A 34 -4.47 -3.34 13.03
C ILE A 34 -4.00 -4.27 14.15
N GLN A 35 -3.03 -5.13 13.86
CA GLN A 35 -2.31 -5.92 14.86
C GLN A 35 -1.19 -5.10 15.48
N SER A 36 -0.77 -5.45 16.71
CA SER A 36 0.31 -4.73 17.37
C SER A 36 1.67 -5.12 16.79
N CYS A 37 2.34 -4.19 16.13
CA CYS A 37 3.72 -4.34 15.67
C CYS A 37 4.78 -4.11 16.78
N GLY A 38 4.37 -4.00 18.05
CA GLY A 38 5.27 -3.64 19.15
C GLY A 38 6.45 -4.61 19.35
N ALA A 39 6.19 -5.92 19.30
CA ALA A 39 7.24 -6.94 19.42
C ALA A 39 8.21 -6.87 18.23
N LEU A 40 7.68 -6.80 17.00
CA LEU A 40 8.48 -6.68 15.78
C LEU A 40 9.37 -5.42 15.79
N ALA A 41 8.81 -4.28 16.17
CA ALA A 41 9.59 -3.04 16.26
C ALA A 41 10.68 -3.12 17.33
N ASN A 42 10.44 -3.83 18.45
CA ASN A 42 11.47 -4.11 19.46
C ASN A 42 12.60 -4.98 18.88
N ASP A 43 12.26 -6.05 18.18
CA ASP A 43 13.23 -6.96 17.57
C ASP A 43 14.10 -6.23 16.54
N PHE A 44 13.51 -5.37 15.72
CA PHE A 44 14.26 -4.53 14.79
C PHE A 44 15.20 -3.55 15.52
N ARG A 45 14.77 -2.94 16.61
CA ARG A 45 15.65 -2.07 17.43
C ARG A 45 16.80 -2.84 18.05
N HIS A 46 16.58 -4.06 18.53
CA HIS A 46 17.66 -4.92 19.02
C HIS A 46 18.67 -5.29 17.93
N LYS A 47 18.23 -5.37 16.66
CA LYS A 47 19.12 -5.54 15.50
C LYS A 47 19.81 -4.24 15.04
N GLY A 48 19.59 -3.11 15.74
CA GLY A 48 20.21 -1.81 15.44
C GLY A 48 19.43 -0.95 14.43
N TYR A 49 18.22 -1.34 14.02
CA TYR A 49 17.38 -0.54 13.14
C TYR A 49 16.54 0.50 13.89
N MET A 50 16.13 1.53 13.18
CA MET A 50 15.24 2.56 13.71
C MET A 50 13.79 2.19 13.40
N ALA A 51 13.06 1.73 14.39
CA ALA A 51 11.69 1.27 14.27
C ALA A 51 10.81 1.79 15.40
N SER A 52 9.64 2.26 15.06
CA SER A 52 8.54 2.53 15.97
C SER A 52 7.25 1.88 15.45
N HIS A 53 6.17 1.96 16.22
CA HIS A 53 4.91 1.36 15.77
C HIS A 53 3.71 2.20 16.19
N VAL A 54 2.63 2.04 15.44
CA VAL A 54 1.32 2.59 15.76
C VAL A 54 0.23 1.59 15.41
N LYS A 55 -0.76 1.45 16.27
CA LYS A 55 -1.95 0.66 15.94
C LYS A 55 -2.90 1.50 15.10
N ILE A 56 -3.34 0.96 13.96
CA ILE A 56 -4.25 1.63 13.03
C ILE A 56 -5.28 0.64 12.47
N ASP A 57 -6.55 1.01 12.50
CA ASP A 57 -7.59 0.38 11.68
C ASP A 57 -7.98 1.36 10.57
N LEU A 58 -7.76 0.98 9.31
CA LEU A 58 -8.06 1.83 8.17
C LEU A 58 -9.55 2.10 7.99
N ALA A 59 -10.43 1.29 8.58
CA ALA A 59 -11.87 1.57 8.62
C ALA A 59 -12.26 2.54 9.75
N MET A 60 -11.33 2.98 10.59
CA MET A 60 -11.59 3.92 11.69
C MET A 60 -10.85 5.25 11.47
N SER A 61 -11.30 6.03 10.48
CA SER A 61 -10.66 7.30 10.09
C SER A 61 -10.55 8.34 11.21
N SER A 62 -11.37 8.21 12.25
CA SER A 62 -11.29 9.04 13.47
C SER A 62 -9.95 8.91 14.21
N MET A 63 -9.18 7.84 13.98
CA MET A 63 -7.84 7.65 14.56
C MET A 63 -6.76 8.50 13.86
N PHE A 64 -6.95 8.85 12.59
CA PHE A 64 -5.88 9.41 11.75
C PHE A 64 -5.35 10.77 12.22
N PRO A 65 -6.18 11.71 12.72
CA PRO A 65 -5.66 12.96 13.28
C PRO A 65 -4.72 12.75 14.47
N ALA A 66 -5.04 11.81 15.36
CA ALA A 66 -4.18 11.51 16.52
C ALA A 66 -2.84 10.88 16.07
N ILE A 67 -2.86 10.01 15.04
CA ILE A 67 -1.66 9.43 14.45
C ILE A 67 -0.80 10.51 13.80
N ALA A 68 -1.40 11.41 13.02
CA ALA A 68 -0.69 12.52 12.39
C ALA A 68 -0.05 13.45 13.44
N ASN A 69 -0.76 13.77 14.52
CA ASN A 69 -0.24 14.58 15.61
C ASN A 69 0.95 13.89 16.31
N LYS A 70 0.86 12.59 16.59
CA LYS A 70 1.97 11.84 17.19
C LYS A 70 3.22 11.87 16.29
N ILE A 71 3.07 11.66 14.99
CA ILE A 71 4.19 11.74 14.04
C ILE A 71 4.75 13.16 13.98
N HIS A 72 3.88 14.17 14.03
CA HIS A 72 4.33 15.56 14.07
C HIS A 72 5.15 15.88 15.31
N GLU A 73 4.70 15.46 16.48
CA GLU A 73 5.39 15.70 17.77
C GLU A 73 6.74 14.98 17.83
N GLU A 74 6.82 13.76 17.31
CA GLU A 74 8.01 12.93 17.40
C GLU A 74 9.06 13.24 16.31
N PHE A 75 8.61 13.53 15.06
CA PHE A 75 9.49 13.64 13.89
C PHE A 75 9.39 14.98 13.16
N GLY A 76 8.25 15.68 13.26
CA GLY A 76 8.00 16.94 12.60
C GLY A 76 7.60 16.85 11.13
N HIS A 77 7.95 15.77 10.43
CA HIS A 77 7.70 15.53 9.00
C HIS A 77 7.52 14.04 8.69
N LEU A 78 7.13 13.73 7.45
CA LEU A 78 7.05 12.37 6.93
C LEU A 78 7.61 12.35 5.49
N ASP A 79 8.61 11.49 5.23
CA ASP A 79 9.24 11.39 3.91
C ASP A 79 8.61 10.35 3.03
N VAL A 80 8.12 9.24 3.61
CA VAL A 80 7.51 8.14 2.85
C VAL A 80 6.23 7.68 3.51
N LEU A 81 5.16 7.58 2.71
CA LEU A 81 3.93 6.88 3.09
C LEU A 81 3.74 5.69 2.15
N VAL A 82 3.70 4.47 2.70
CA VAL A 82 3.36 3.27 1.96
C VAL A 82 1.98 2.77 2.40
N ASN A 83 0.98 3.00 1.57
CA ASN A 83 -0.37 2.47 1.73
C ASN A 83 -0.40 1.03 1.22
N ASN A 84 -0.02 0.07 2.07
CA ASN A 84 0.07 -1.34 1.72
C ASN A 84 -1.08 -2.18 2.29
N ALA A 85 -1.61 -1.83 3.46
CA ALA A 85 -2.69 -2.62 4.08
C ALA A 85 -3.91 -2.76 3.15
N SER A 86 -4.37 -3.98 2.96
CA SER A 86 -5.60 -4.27 2.22
C SER A 86 -6.18 -5.63 2.63
N ILE A 87 -7.45 -5.85 2.30
CA ILE A 87 -8.15 -7.12 2.47
C ILE A 87 -8.70 -7.60 1.13
N LEU A 88 -8.75 -8.91 0.95
CA LEU A 88 -9.41 -9.61 -0.15
C LEU A 88 -10.29 -10.68 0.48
N THR A 89 -11.60 -10.51 0.45
CA THR A 89 -12.59 -11.37 1.12
C THR A 89 -13.74 -11.76 0.19
N ASP A 90 -13.62 -11.44 -1.10
CA ASP A 90 -14.66 -11.62 -2.09
C ASP A 90 -14.17 -12.37 -3.36
N PHE A 91 -13.11 -13.17 -3.21
CA PHE A 91 -12.59 -13.95 -4.34
C PHE A 91 -13.66 -14.91 -4.88
N GLY A 92 -13.84 -14.96 -6.21
CA GLY A 92 -14.86 -15.76 -6.88
C GLY A 92 -16.30 -15.25 -6.74
N LYS A 93 -16.53 -14.13 -6.04
CA LYS A 93 -17.87 -13.56 -5.88
C LYS A 93 -18.21 -12.61 -7.02
N HIS A 94 -19.17 -13.03 -7.85
CA HIS A 94 -19.73 -12.19 -8.91
C HIS A 94 -20.46 -10.95 -8.33
N PRO A 95 -20.54 -9.83 -9.08
CA PRO A 95 -21.16 -8.60 -8.60
C PRO A 95 -22.58 -8.75 -8.05
N SER A 96 -23.38 -9.65 -8.62
CA SER A 96 -24.76 -9.92 -8.18
C SER A 96 -24.85 -10.79 -6.92
N LEU A 97 -23.76 -11.40 -6.48
CA LEU A 97 -23.74 -12.38 -5.36
C LEU A 97 -22.98 -11.89 -4.14
N ILE A 98 -22.28 -10.73 -4.24
CA ILE A 98 -21.59 -10.16 -3.11
C ILE A 98 -22.57 -9.51 -2.14
N ASP A 99 -22.44 -9.77 -0.86
CA ASP A 99 -23.22 -9.09 0.16
C ASP A 99 -22.73 -7.64 0.40
N GLU A 100 -23.65 -6.76 0.84
CA GLU A 100 -23.37 -5.35 1.01
C GLU A 100 -22.29 -5.07 2.06
N ASP A 101 -22.26 -5.81 3.15
CA ASP A 101 -21.32 -5.60 4.25
C ASP A 101 -19.90 -5.93 3.79
N THR A 102 -19.70 -7.03 3.09
CA THR A 102 -18.41 -7.40 2.47
C THR A 102 -17.95 -6.33 1.49
N TYR A 103 -18.84 -5.89 0.56
CA TYR A 103 -18.50 -4.85 -0.41
C TYR A 103 -18.06 -3.56 0.30
N ARG A 104 -18.88 -3.07 1.23
CA ARG A 104 -18.57 -1.84 2.01
C ARG A 104 -17.25 -1.97 2.77
N ARG A 105 -17.03 -3.11 3.46
CA ARG A 105 -15.82 -3.31 4.25
C ARG A 105 -14.55 -3.30 3.39
N VAL A 106 -14.58 -3.93 2.22
CA VAL A 106 -13.43 -3.94 1.29
C VAL A 106 -13.15 -2.53 0.76
N ILE A 107 -14.19 -1.79 0.33
CA ILE A 107 -14.03 -0.40 -0.12
C ILE A 107 -13.50 0.49 1.00
N GLU A 108 -14.04 0.36 2.21
CA GLU A 108 -13.60 1.16 3.37
C GLU A 108 -12.12 0.95 3.68
N VAL A 109 -11.69 -0.31 3.80
CA VAL A 109 -10.30 -0.62 4.17
C VAL A 109 -9.31 -0.33 3.04
N ASN A 110 -9.65 -0.71 1.79
CA ASN A 110 -8.68 -0.69 0.70
C ASN A 110 -8.59 0.66 -0.02
N GLN A 111 -9.67 1.44 -0.03
CA GLN A 111 -9.77 2.68 -0.81
C GLN A 111 -9.97 3.92 0.05
N ILE A 112 -11.03 3.94 0.89
CA ILE A 112 -11.40 5.12 1.68
C ILE A 112 -10.36 5.36 2.78
N GLY A 113 -9.98 4.32 3.51
CA GLY A 113 -8.98 4.41 4.58
C GLY A 113 -7.64 5.00 4.11
N PRO A 114 -6.98 4.43 3.08
CA PRO A 114 -5.74 4.99 2.53
C PRO A 114 -5.89 6.42 2.00
N PHE A 115 -7.02 6.76 1.37
CA PHE A 115 -7.31 8.14 0.94
C PHE A 115 -7.33 9.09 2.14
N LEU A 116 -8.10 8.77 3.18
CA LEU A 116 -8.27 9.62 4.35
C LEU A 116 -6.97 9.69 5.19
N LEU A 117 -6.21 8.60 5.25
CA LEU A 117 -4.89 8.60 5.91
C LEU A 117 -3.90 9.49 5.17
N THR A 118 -3.82 9.37 3.84
CA THR A 118 -2.96 10.23 3.00
C THR A 118 -3.33 11.69 3.20
N ARG A 119 -4.64 12.02 3.19
CA ARG A 119 -5.14 13.37 3.47
C ARG A 119 -4.69 13.88 4.85
N ALA A 120 -4.82 13.06 5.89
CA ALA A 120 -4.44 13.44 7.25
C ALA A 120 -2.92 13.68 7.39
N LEU A 121 -2.11 12.91 6.64
CA LEU A 121 -0.64 13.01 6.66
C LEU A 121 -0.07 14.03 5.65
N THR A 122 -0.88 14.56 4.74
CA THR A 122 -0.44 15.55 3.74
C THR A 122 0.32 16.75 4.35
N PRO A 123 -0.09 17.34 5.50
CA PRO A 123 0.69 18.43 6.10
C PRO A 123 2.11 18.02 6.51
N LEU A 124 2.33 16.76 6.88
CA LEU A 124 3.65 16.22 7.24
C LEU A 124 4.50 15.89 6.01
N LEU A 125 3.87 15.32 4.96
CA LEU A 125 4.51 15.08 3.68
C LEU A 125 4.99 16.40 3.05
N LYS A 126 4.22 17.48 3.13
CA LYS A 126 4.59 18.81 2.63
C LYS A 126 5.76 19.44 3.40
N LYS A 127 6.13 18.95 4.58
CA LYS A 127 7.31 19.40 5.35
C LYS A 127 8.59 18.65 4.99
N SER A 128 8.49 17.55 4.27
CA SER A 128 9.65 16.84 3.72
C SER A 128 10.18 17.56 2.49
N SER A 129 11.49 17.53 2.30
CA SER A 129 12.12 18.04 1.07
C SER A 129 11.96 17.10 -0.14
N SER A 130 11.56 15.85 0.08
CA SER A 130 11.50 14.84 -0.98
C SER A 130 10.51 13.72 -0.67
N ALA A 131 9.26 14.06 -0.33
CA ALA A 131 8.27 13.05 0.06
C ALA A 131 7.82 12.15 -1.09
N ARG A 132 7.48 10.91 -0.74
CA ARG A 132 6.98 9.87 -1.65
C ARG A 132 5.75 9.20 -1.05
N VAL A 133 4.71 9.01 -1.86
CA VAL A 133 3.53 8.21 -1.49
C VAL A 133 3.47 7.02 -2.44
N VAL A 134 3.45 5.83 -1.89
CA VAL A 134 3.40 4.56 -2.62
C VAL A 134 2.11 3.84 -2.25
N ASN A 135 1.27 3.60 -3.24
CA ASN A 135 0.00 2.90 -3.06
C ASN A 135 0.08 1.48 -3.63
N VAL A 136 -0.14 0.48 -2.81
CA VAL A 136 -0.21 -0.92 -3.26
C VAL A 136 -1.56 -1.17 -3.93
N SER A 137 -1.52 -1.28 -5.26
CA SER A 137 -2.66 -1.61 -6.10
C SER A 137 -2.59 -3.07 -6.57
N SER A 138 -3.19 -3.36 -7.70
CA SER A 138 -3.21 -4.69 -8.34
C SER A 138 -3.44 -4.54 -9.83
N GLN A 139 -2.87 -5.45 -10.64
CA GLN A 139 -3.24 -5.58 -12.06
C GLN A 139 -4.73 -5.92 -12.24
N ALA A 140 -5.36 -6.52 -11.23
CA ALA A 140 -6.83 -6.70 -11.18
C ALA A 140 -7.61 -5.37 -11.24
N ALA A 141 -6.94 -4.22 -11.10
CA ALA A 141 -7.53 -2.88 -11.24
C ALA A 141 -7.32 -2.24 -12.62
N GLN A 142 -6.68 -2.95 -13.56
CA GLN A 142 -6.50 -2.43 -14.93
C GLN A 142 -7.82 -2.53 -15.70
N LEU A 143 -8.44 -1.37 -15.97
CA LEU A 143 -9.71 -1.33 -16.72
C LEU A 143 -9.56 -1.90 -18.12
N SER A 144 -8.39 -1.77 -18.75
CA SER A 144 -8.10 -2.40 -20.04
C SER A 144 -8.16 -3.92 -19.99
N GLN A 145 -7.73 -4.54 -18.90
CA GLN A 145 -7.82 -5.98 -18.68
C GLN A 145 -9.24 -6.42 -18.32
N LEU A 146 -9.91 -5.67 -17.46
CA LEU A 146 -11.28 -5.97 -17.02
C LEU A 146 -12.31 -5.84 -18.14
N SER A 147 -12.08 -4.94 -19.11
CA SER A 147 -12.97 -4.76 -20.26
C SER A 147 -12.73 -5.75 -21.38
N ASP A 148 -11.63 -6.48 -21.37
CA ASP A 148 -11.35 -7.52 -22.35
C ASP A 148 -12.07 -8.82 -21.99
N MET A 149 -13.18 -9.10 -22.71
CA MET A 149 -13.97 -10.31 -22.53
C MET A 149 -13.23 -11.61 -22.94
N HIS A 150 -12.05 -11.49 -23.55
CA HIS A 150 -11.17 -12.60 -23.93
C HIS A 150 -9.91 -12.69 -23.05
N SER A 151 -9.79 -11.82 -22.04
CA SER A 151 -8.69 -11.87 -21.09
C SER A 151 -8.60 -13.27 -20.43
N PRO A 152 -7.40 -13.84 -20.25
CA PRO A 152 -7.24 -15.07 -19.48
C PRO A 152 -7.68 -14.93 -18.03
N TRP A 153 -7.80 -13.70 -17.52
CA TRP A 153 -8.21 -13.37 -16.15
C TRP A 153 -9.70 -12.99 -16.04
N ARG A 154 -10.50 -13.21 -17.10
CA ARG A 154 -11.92 -12.80 -17.12
C ARG A 154 -12.76 -13.43 -16.01
N ASP A 155 -12.39 -14.63 -15.59
CA ASP A 155 -13.14 -15.39 -14.59
C ASP A 155 -12.57 -15.19 -13.15
N ASP A 156 -11.47 -14.42 -13.01
CA ASP A 156 -10.90 -14.01 -11.72
C ASP A 156 -11.68 -12.83 -11.16
N ILE A 157 -12.88 -13.12 -10.65
CA ILE A 157 -13.80 -12.09 -10.17
C ILE A 157 -13.61 -11.91 -8.67
N CYS A 158 -13.38 -10.67 -8.28
CA CYS A 158 -13.41 -10.18 -6.91
C CYS A 158 -13.94 -8.74 -6.94
N ALA A 159 -15.25 -8.62 -7.03
CA ALA A 159 -15.94 -7.38 -7.42
C ALA A 159 -15.62 -6.19 -6.51
N ALA A 160 -15.60 -6.38 -5.19
CA ALA A 160 -15.27 -5.33 -4.24
C ALA A 160 -13.77 -5.00 -4.27
N TYR A 161 -12.92 -6.03 -4.28
CA TYR A 161 -11.47 -5.84 -4.32
C TYR A 161 -11.04 -5.10 -5.58
N GLN A 162 -11.48 -5.56 -6.76
CA GLN A 162 -11.18 -4.90 -8.04
C GLN A 162 -11.65 -3.43 -8.03
N SER A 163 -12.91 -3.19 -7.63
CA SER A 163 -13.45 -1.83 -7.49
C SER A 163 -12.61 -0.96 -6.55
N SER A 164 -12.18 -1.52 -5.41
CA SER A 164 -11.34 -0.80 -4.45
C SER A 164 -9.99 -0.42 -5.04
N LYS A 165 -9.34 -1.32 -5.79
CA LYS A 165 -8.03 -1.07 -6.38
C LYS A 165 -8.08 -0.11 -7.58
N ILE A 166 -9.17 -0.10 -8.35
CA ILE A 166 -9.46 0.97 -9.33
C ILE A 166 -9.52 2.33 -8.62
N GLY A 167 -10.22 2.39 -7.48
CA GLY A 167 -10.28 3.59 -6.66
C GLY A 167 -8.93 4.02 -6.12
N VAL A 168 -8.05 3.09 -5.71
CA VAL A 168 -6.66 3.38 -5.31
C VAL A 168 -5.87 4.00 -6.46
N ASN A 169 -6.02 3.49 -7.68
CA ASN A 169 -5.40 4.04 -8.88
C ASN A 169 -5.89 5.48 -9.16
N ALA A 170 -7.20 5.72 -9.07
CA ALA A 170 -7.77 7.06 -9.20
C ALA A 170 -7.23 8.03 -8.12
N ASN A 171 -7.19 7.59 -6.85
CA ASN A 171 -6.65 8.37 -5.73
C ASN A 171 -5.18 8.70 -5.95
N THR A 172 -4.39 7.78 -6.50
CA THR A 172 -2.97 8.02 -6.84
C THR A 172 -2.80 9.19 -7.78
N VAL A 173 -3.58 9.23 -8.87
CA VAL A 173 -3.54 10.33 -9.86
C VAL A 173 -4.00 11.65 -9.24
N LEU A 174 -5.06 11.63 -8.43
CA LEU A 174 -5.60 12.83 -7.79
C LEU A 174 -4.60 13.45 -6.81
N PHE A 175 -4.01 12.64 -5.92
CA PHE A 175 -2.98 13.12 -5.00
C PHE A 175 -1.69 13.52 -5.73
N ALA A 176 -1.31 12.82 -6.81
CA ALA A 176 -0.16 13.21 -7.61
C ALA A 176 -0.29 14.63 -8.17
N LYS A 177 -1.48 14.96 -8.70
CA LYS A 177 -1.79 16.30 -9.20
C LYS A 177 -1.79 17.36 -8.10
N GLU A 178 -2.42 17.07 -6.95
CA GLU A 178 -2.47 18.02 -5.82
C GLU A 178 -1.09 18.29 -5.25
N LEU A 179 -0.24 17.26 -5.17
CA LEU A 179 1.02 17.32 -4.45
C LEU A 179 2.23 17.63 -5.33
N GLU A 180 2.05 17.68 -6.66
CA GLU A 180 3.10 18.02 -7.63
C GLU A 180 3.79 19.38 -7.33
N PRO A 181 3.06 20.48 -6.97
CA PRO A 181 3.71 21.74 -6.67
C PRO A 181 4.65 21.71 -5.45
N PHE A 182 4.59 20.67 -4.65
CA PHE A 182 5.46 20.45 -3.49
C PHE A 182 6.59 19.45 -3.79
N GLY A 183 6.76 19.01 -5.04
CA GLY A 183 7.76 18.02 -5.44
C GLY A 183 7.50 16.60 -4.93
N ILE A 184 6.30 16.33 -4.40
CA ILE A 184 5.91 15.04 -3.84
C ILE A 184 5.50 14.09 -4.98
N LYS A 185 6.11 12.90 -5.02
CA LYS A 185 5.76 11.87 -6.00
C LYS A 185 4.74 10.91 -5.40
N VAL A 186 3.68 10.63 -6.16
CA VAL A 186 2.62 9.70 -5.75
C VAL A 186 2.42 8.69 -6.87
N ASN A 187 2.68 7.42 -6.56
CA ASN A 187 2.58 6.33 -7.54
C ASN A 187 1.88 5.12 -6.93
N SER A 188 1.33 4.27 -7.77
CA SER A 188 0.83 2.95 -7.39
C SER A 188 1.63 1.84 -8.07
N TYR A 189 1.58 0.64 -7.47
CA TYR A 189 2.19 -0.52 -8.08
C TYR A 189 1.40 -1.80 -7.77
N CYS A 190 1.55 -2.79 -8.65
CA CYS A 190 1.11 -4.16 -8.44
C CYS A 190 2.31 -5.01 -8.01
N PRO A 191 2.25 -5.69 -6.85
CA PRO A 191 3.33 -6.57 -6.41
C PRO A 191 3.41 -7.90 -7.19
N GLY A 192 2.37 -8.25 -7.95
CA GLY A 192 2.15 -9.58 -8.52
C GLY A 192 1.60 -10.55 -7.47
N TRP A 193 1.71 -11.84 -7.76
CA TRP A 193 1.32 -12.91 -6.84
C TRP A 193 2.43 -13.13 -5.81
N VAL A 194 2.12 -12.89 -4.54
CA VAL A 194 3.10 -12.89 -3.43
C VAL A 194 2.60 -13.77 -2.31
N ASP A 195 3.46 -14.60 -1.74
CA ASP A 195 3.20 -15.32 -0.49
C ASP A 195 3.19 -14.34 0.69
N SER A 196 2.08 -13.63 0.84
CA SER A 196 1.94 -12.50 1.78
C SER A 196 1.11 -12.81 3.02
N GLY A 197 0.55 -14.01 3.11
CA GLY A 197 -0.43 -14.37 4.15
C GLY A 197 -1.83 -13.77 3.93
N MET A 198 -2.10 -13.18 2.77
CA MET A 198 -3.44 -12.77 2.35
C MET A 198 -4.14 -14.00 1.78
N ASN A 199 -5.10 -14.54 2.49
CA ASN A 199 -6.04 -15.65 2.16
C ASN A 199 -5.76 -16.45 0.87
N LEU A 200 -4.51 -16.89 0.69
CA LEU A 200 -4.10 -17.66 -0.50
C LEU A 200 -4.80 -19.02 -0.59
N GLU A 201 -5.34 -19.50 0.54
CA GLU A 201 -6.11 -20.75 0.63
C GLU A 201 -7.45 -20.68 -0.13
N GLU A 202 -7.96 -19.47 -0.36
CA GLU A 202 -9.21 -19.22 -1.10
C GLU A 202 -8.95 -19.00 -2.60
N LEU A 203 -7.69 -18.87 -3.01
CA LEU A 203 -7.36 -18.69 -4.42
C LEU A 203 -7.56 -20.01 -5.16
N PRO A 204 -8.10 -19.98 -6.41
CA PRO A 204 -8.17 -21.19 -7.22
C PRO A 204 -6.79 -21.82 -7.33
N GLU A 205 -6.76 -23.14 -7.42
CA GLU A 205 -5.56 -23.87 -7.79
C GLU A 205 -5.15 -23.43 -9.22
N TYR A 206 -4.35 -22.37 -9.33
CA TYR A 206 -3.75 -21.94 -10.60
C TYR A 206 -2.70 -22.94 -11.10
N GLY A 207 -2.78 -24.20 -10.62
CA GLY A 207 -1.87 -25.26 -10.97
C GLY A 207 -0.40 -24.91 -10.65
N GLU A 208 0.52 -25.76 -11.05
CA GLU A 208 1.98 -25.55 -10.90
C GLU A 208 2.53 -24.32 -11.70
N SER A 209 1.67 -23.58 -12.41
CA SER A 209 2.05 -22.52 -13.35
C SER A 209 2.27 -21.15 -12.72
N VAL A 210 1.73 -20.86 -11.52
CA VAL A 210 1.93 -19.57 -10.83
C VAL A 210 2.91 -19.72 -9.68
N LYS A 211 4.17 -19.33 -9.93
CA LYS A 211 5.16 -19.25 -8.88
C LYS A 211 4.93 -17.99 -8.05
N LEU A 212 4.59 -18.15 -6.77
CA LEU A 212 4.48 -17.04 -5.84
C LEU A 212 5.86 -16.39 -5.61
N LYS A 213 5.88 -15.07 -5.63
CA LYS A 213 7.02 -14.27 -5.19
C LYS A 213 7.15 -14.32 -3.67
N THR A 214 8.35 -14.16 -3.17
CA THR A 214 8.57 -13.87 -1.75
C THR A 214 8.05 -12.47 -1.41
N PRO A 215 7.75 -12.17 -0.12
CA PRO A 215 7.39 -10.82 0.30
C PRO A 215 8.42 -9.75 -0.09
N ARG A 216 9.72 -10.07 -0.06
CA ARG A 216 10.79 -9.13 -0.47
C ARG A 216 10.78 -8.86 -1.96
N GLU A 217 10.55 -9.86 -2.81
CA GLU A 217 10.38 -9.67 -4.26
C GLU A 217 9.13 -8.82 -4.55
N GLY A 218 8.03 -9.04 -3.80
CA GLY A 218 6.82 -8.23 -3.91
C GLY A 218 6.99 -6.78 -3.47
N ALA A 219 7.91 -6.52 -2.51
CA ALA A 219 8.21 -5.19 -2.00
C ALA A 219 9.19 -4.39 -2.88
N ASP A 220 9.91 -5.02 -3.80
CA ASP A 220 11.00 -4.39 -4.55
C ASP A 220 10.56 -3.10 -5.28
N THR A 221 9.43 -3.14 -5.97
CA THR A 221 8.90 -1.95 -6.66
C THR A 221 8.45 -0.87 -5.67
N ALA A 222 7.93 -1.25 -4.49
CA ALA A 222 7.59 -0.27 -3.44
C ALA A 222 8.84 0.47 -2.96
N ILE A 223 9.94 -0.23 -2.76
CA ILE A 223 11.22 0.36 -2.32
C ILE A 223 11.75 1.31 -3.39
N TRP A 224 11.75 0.90 -4.66
CA TRP A 224 12.14 1.77 -5.75
C TRP A 224 11.31 3.06 -5.78
N LEU A 225 9.96 2.95 -5.68
CA LEU A 225 9.06 4.12 -5.66
C LEU A 225 9.26 5.00 -4.42
N ALA A 226 9.53 4.40 -3.25
CA ALA A 226 9.78 5.12 -2.00
C ALA A 226 11.09 5.91 -2.01
N THR A 227 12.03 5.53 -2.88
CA THR A 227 13.38 6.10 -2.95
C THR A 227 13.68 6.81 -4.25
N LEU A 228 12.65 7.15 -5.04
CA LEU A 228 12.78 7.87 -6.31
C LEU A 228 13.57 9.17 -6.16
N ALA A 229 14.42 9.45 -7.14
CA ALA A 229 15.05 10.74 -7.32
C ALA A 229 14.00 11.86 -7.57
N GLU A 230 14.43 13.12 -7.53
CA GLU A 230 13.53 14.27 -7.73
C GLU A 230 12.90 14.31 -9.11
N ASP A 231 13.60 13.85 -10.13
CA ASP A 231 13.16 13.73 -11.52
C ASP A 231 12.38 12.43 -11.81
N GLY A 232 12.19 11.59 -10.80
CA GLY A 232 11.45 10.34 -10.92
C GLY A 232 9.97 10.51 -11.27
N PRO A 233 9.29 9.41 -11.68
CA PRO A 233 7.89 9.45 -12.12
C PRO A 233 6.93 9.83 -10.99
N THR A 234 5.79 10.40 -11.38
CA THR A 234 4.62 10.61 -10.54
C THR A 234 3.35 10.32 -11.34
N ALA A 235 2.25 10.01 -10.68
CA ALA A 235 0.98 9.62 -11.31
C ALA A 235 1.12 8.39 -12.22
N GLY A 236 2.04 7.45 -11.89
CA GLY A 236 2.25 6.23 -12.65
C GLY A 236 1.73 4.98 -11.92
N PHE A 237 1.48 3.93 -12.72
CA PHE A 237 1.17 2.60 -12.24
C PHE A 237 2.25 1.63 -12.71
N PHE A 238 2.81 0.82 -11.81
CA PHE A 238 4.01 0.04 -12.07
C PHE A 238 3.86 -1.43 -11.65
N THR A 239 4.59 -2.30 -12.32
CA THR A 239 4.91 -3.66 -11.86
C THR A 239 6.36 -3.95 -12.21
N GLU A 240 7.12 -4.59 -11.32
CA GLU A 240 8.55 -4.91 -11.56
C GLU A 240 9.38 -3.70 -12.05
N ARG A 241 9.05 -2.50 -11.50
CA ARG A 241 9.60 -1.18 -11.84
C ARG A 241 9.27 -0.69 -13.26
N GLU A 242 8.50 -1.44 -14.03
CA GLU A 242 8.04 -1.06 -15.37
C GLU A 242 6.66 -0.43 -15.31
N ALA A 243 6.44 0.62 -16.12
CA ALA A 243 5.14 1.28 -16.19
C ALA A 243 4.12 0.39 -16.91
N ILE A 244 2.93 0.29 -16.34
CA ILE A 244 1.80 -0.42 -16.94
C ILE A 244 0.60 0.51 -17.10
N SER A 245 -0.37 0.12 -17.93
CA SER A 245 -1.61 0.88 -18.13
C SER A 245 -2.48 0.85 -16.88
N TRP A 246 -3.33 1.88 -16.75
CA TRP A 246 -4.37 1.96 -15.73
C TRP A 246 -5.51 0.96 -15.96
#